data_a10d8ccf7f87e5251f9df16b78855c66
#
_entry.id   a10d8ccf7f87e5251f9df16b78855c66
#
_cell.length_a   1.000
_cell.length_b   1.000
_cell.length_c   1.000
_cell.angle_alpha   90.00
_cell.angle_beta   90.00
_cell.angle_gamma   90.00
#
_symmetry.space_group_name_H-M   'P 1'
#
loop_
_entity.id
_entity.type
_entity.pdbx_description
1 polymer ?
#
loop_
_entity_poly.entity_id
_entity_poly.type
_entity_poly.pdbx_seq_one_letter_code
_entity_poly.pdbx_strand_id
1 'polypeptide(L)'
;MSLLESDRELITAELGREPTPAEANLFENLWSEHCAYRSSRPLLGAFDSAGEQVVIGPGDDAAVIAVPDPDAAEMPASERTREDYSETYITLGIESHNHPSYVDPYDGAATGIGGIVRDTLSMGAYPIALADSLYFGDFEREHAQYLFEGVVEGISDYGNSIGVPTVAGSVDFHTDYEGNPLVNVACVGLTDAERVVTAEAQQAGNKLVLFGNATGRDGLGGASFASEDLDEDAETEDRPAVQVGDPYSEKLLIEASETLIDENLVQSARDLGAAGLGGASSELVAKGGFGADIALDRVHQREPNMNALEILLAESQERMCYEVALADVDRVAEIAERFDLGCSVIGEISEGNYTCTFDGEVVVDVDPEFLAEGAPMNDLDAVEPEPAERDLPDVDLSEAVEAVIATPNTASKRWVYRQYDHEVGLRTAMKPGDDAAIMAVRETSGDADDTTGAGTGLAISSGANPNWTTADPHSGARAVALENATNIAAKGATPL
;
A
#
# COMPACT_ATOMS: atom_id res chain seq x y z
N MET A 1 -22.15 -1.50 -7.39
CA MET A 1 -22.23 -2.47 -8.52
C MET A 1 -22.86 -3.77 -8.05
N SER A 2 -23.23 -4.65 -8.94
CA SER A 2 -23.61 -6.03 -8.62
C SER A 2 -22.60 -6.96 -9.27
N LEU A 3 -22.26 -8.06 -8.58
CA LEU A 3 -21.42 -9.12 -9.11
C LEU A 3 -21.73 -9.41 -10.59
N LEU A 4 -20.72 -9.47 -11.46
CA LEU A 4 -20.90 -9.75 -12.87
C LEU A 4 -21.64 -11.08 -13.07
N GLU A 5 -22.54 -11.15 -14.04
CA GLU A 5 -23.34 -12.37 -14.28
C GLU A 5 -22.46 -13.58 -14.57
N SER A 6 -21.36 -13.40 -15.33
CA SER A 6 -20.36 -14.45 -15.60
C SER A 6 -19.69 -14.98 -14.33
N ASP A 7 -19.34 -14.07 -13.43
CA ASP A 7 -18.70 -14.42 -12.16
C ASP A 7 -19.69 -15.13 -11.24
N ARG A 8 -20.93 -14.65 -11.20
CA ARG A 8 -22.01 -15.29 -10.46
C ARG A 8 -22.28 -16.72 -10.92
N GLU A 9 -22.30 -16.94 -12.25
CA GLU A 9 -22.45 -18.30 -12.82
C GLU A 9 -21.30 -19.21 -12.40
N LEU A 10 -20.05 -18.73 -12.41
CA LEU A 10 -18.87 -19.46 -11.99
C LEU A 10 -18.92 -19.81 -10.50
N ILE A 11 -19.22 -18.83 -9.65
CA ILE A 11 -19.34 -18.99 -8.21
C ILE A 11 -20.46 -19.98 -7.86
N THR A 12 -21.62 -19.84 -8.50
CA THR A 12 -22.76 -20.77 -8.28
C THR A 12 -22.40 -22.20 -8.67
N ALA A 13 -21.63 -22.37 -9.75
CA ALA A 13 -21.18 -23.70 -10.20
C ALA A 13 -20.19 -24.33 -9.20
N GLU A 14 -19.26 -23.55 -8.66
CA GLU A 14 -18.29 -24.01 -7.68
C GLU A 14 -18.93 -24.33 -6.33
N LEU A 15 -19.76 -23.43 -5.82
CA LEU A 15 -20.46 -23.62 -4.55
C LEU A 15 -21.54 -24.72 -4.63
N GLY A 16 -22.03 -25.08 -5.83
CA GLY A 16 -23.18 -25.97 -6.03
C GLY A 16 -24.51 -25.39 -5.51
N ARG A 17 -24.54 -24.09 -5.22
CA ARG A 17 -25.69 -23.34 -4.71
C ARG A 17 -25.52 -21.84 -5.06
N GLU A 18 -26.59 -21.08 -4.96
CA GLU A 18 -26.47 -19.61 -5.01
C GLU A 18 -25.62 -19.10 -3.82
N PRO A 19 -24.76 -18.10 -4.05
CA PRO A 19 -24.02 -17.47 -2.96
C PRO A 19 -24.97 -16.74 -1.99
N THR A 20 -24.62 -16.71 -0.71
CA THR A 20 -25.30 -15.85 0.26
C THR A 20 -25.07 -14.37 -0.08
N PRO A 21 -25.85 -13.43 0.47
CA PRO A 21 -25.56 -12.01 0.27
C PRO A 21 -24.15 -11.60 0.74
N ALA A 22 -23.64 -12.18 1.82
CA ALA A 22 -22.30 -11.89 2.32
C ALA A 22 -21.23 -12.44 1.36
N GLU A 23 -21.38 -13.68 0.89
CA GLU A 23 -20.47 -14.26 -0.11
C GLU A 23 -20.48 -13.48 -1.42
N ALA A 24 -21.66 -13.12 -1.94
CA ALA A 24 -21.76 -12.37 -3.18
C ALA A 24 -21.01 -11.04 -3.13
N ASN A 25 -21.16 -10.29 -2.04
CA ASN A 25 -20.46 -9.03 -1.86
C ASN A 25 -18.96 -9.23 -1.58
N LEU A 26 -18.57 -10.27 -0.87
CA LEU A 26 -17.16 -10.59 -0.64
C LEU A 26 -16.46 -10.93 -1.96
N PHE A 27 -17.06 -11.77 -2.81
CA PHE A 27 -16.56 -12.03 -4.16
C PHE A 27 -16.53 -10.77 -5.04
N GLU A 28 -17.55 -9.92 -4.97
CA GLU A 28 -17.61 -8.66 -5.73
C GLU A 28 -16.41 -7.76 -5.42
N ASN A 29 -16.04 -7.65 -4.16
CA ASN A 29 -14.89 -6.85 -3.73
C ASN A 29 -13.55 -7.53 -4.06
N LEU A 30 -13.35 -8.79 -3.66
CA LEU A 30 -12.10 -9.52 -3.88
C LEU A 30 -11.81 -9.80 -5.37
N TRP A 31 -12.86 -9.97 -6.20
CA TRP A 31 -12.71 -10.19 -7.64
C TRP A 31 -12.82 -8.89 -8.46
N SER A 32 -12.83 -7.73 -7.80
CA SER A 32 -12.75 -6.42 -8.46
C SER A 32 -11.42 -6.25 -9.19
N GLU A 33 -11.33 -5.26 -10.09
CA GLU A 33 -10.05 -4.92 -10.73
C GLU A 33 -9.03 -4.43 -9.68
N HIS A 34 -9.51 -3.74 -8.64
CA HIS A 34 -8.67 -3.20 -7.58
C HIS A 34 -7.98 -4.28 -6.74
N CYS A 35 -8.69 -5.38 -6.36
CA CYS A 35 -8.10 -6.44 -5.54
C CYS A 35 -7.46 -7.55 -6.38
N ALA A 36 -8.13 -8.04 -7.43
CA ALA A 36 -7.67 -9.18 -8.21
C ALA A 36 -6.72 -8.80 -9.36
N TYR A 37 -6.60 -7.51 -9.69
CA TYR A 37 -5.77 -7.05 -10.82
C TYR A 37 -6.04 -7.79 -12.11
N ARG A 38 -7.31 -8.05 -12.42
CA ARG A 38 -7.76 -8.94 -13.50
C ARG A 38 -7.19 -8.58 -14.86
N SER A 39 -6.97 -7.29 -15.11
CA SER A 39 -6.44 -6.77 -16.39
C SER A 39 -4.93 -6.57 -16.36
N SER A 40 -4.37 -6.16 -15.23
CA SER A 40 -2.95 -5.76 -15.12
C SER A 40 -2.03 -6.89 -14.65
N ARG A 41 -2.49 -7.83 -13.83
CA ARG A 41 -1.69 -8.96 -13.30
C ARG A 41 -0.94 -9.75 -14.39
N PRO A 42 -1.55 -10.06 -15.57
CA PRO A 42 -0.83 -10.73 -16.66
C PRO A 42 0.33 -9.90 -17.23
N LEU A 43 0.25 -8.56 -17.17
CA LEU A 43 1.28 -7.64 -17.62
C LEU A 43 2.39 -7.48 -16.59
N LEU A 44 2.04 -7.45 -15.30
CA LEU A 44 3.00 -7.33 -14.20
C LEU A 44 3.98 -8.50 -14.16
N GLY A 45 3.57 -9.69 -14.59
CA GLY A 45 4.44 -10.85 -14.74
C GLY A 45 5.58 -10.69 -15.76
N ALA A 46 5.60 -9.61 -16.55
CA ALA A 46 6.69 -9.30 -17.48
C ALA A 46 7.90 -8.64 -16.78
N PHE A 47 7.74 -8.14 -15.55
CA PHE A 47 8.85 -7.58 -14.77
C PHE A 47 9.72 -8.70 -14.21
N ASP A 48 11.04 -8.58 -14.38
CA ASP A 48 12.02 -9.44 -13.72
C ASP A 48 12.18 -8.96 -12.27
N SER A 49 11.64 -9.72 -11.35
CA SER A 49 11.67 -9.45 -9.91
C SER A 49 12.55 -10.43 -9.14
N ALA A 50 13.46 -11.12 -9.83
CA ALA A 50 14.44 -12.00 -9.21
C ALA A 50 15.80 -11.31 -9.06
N GLY A 51 16.55 -11.67 -8.01
CA GLY A 51 17.91 -11.15 -7.78
C GLY A 51 18.44 -11.60 -6.44
N GLU A 52 19.75 -11.54 -6.24
CA GLU A 52 20.41 -11.95 -5.00
C GLU A 52 19.98 -11.09 -3.78
N GLN A 53 19.53 -9.89 -4.03
CA GLN A 53 18.99 -8.96 -3.01
C GLN A 53 17.54 -9.28 -2.61
N VAL A 54 16.79 -9.98 -3.43
CA VAL A 54 15.35 -10.21 -3.20
C VAL A 54 15.17 -11.32 -2.17
N VAL A 55 14.59 -10.97 -1.02
CA VAL A 55 14.22 -11.91 0.06
C VAL A 55 12.77 -12.37 -0.12
N ILE A 56 11.85 -11.42 -0.33
CA ILE A 56 10.46 -11.67 -0.68
C ILE A 56 10.14 -10.79 -1.90
N GLY A 57 9.73 -11.43 -2.98
CA GLY A 57 9.34 -10.78 -4.22
C GLY A 57 7.87 -10.31 -4.20
N PRO A 58 7.30 -9.96 -5.38
CA PRO A 58 5.91 -9.59 -5.50
C PRO A 58 4.94 -10.69 -5.06
N GLY A 59 3.82 -10.31 -4.44
CA GLY A 59 2.75 -11.22 -4.01
C GLY A 59 2.50 -11.24 -2.51
N ASP A 60 3.20 -10.41 -1.76
CA ASP A 60 2.94 -10.08 -0.35
C ASP A 60 2.59 -8.59 -0.21
N ASP A 61 2.29 -8.11 1.01
CA ASP A 61 1.88 -6.71 1.24
C ASP A 61 3.00 -5.72 0.86
N ALA A 62 4.27 -6.11 1.02
CA ALA A 62 5.41 -5.37 0.50
C ALA A 62 6.55 -6.30 0.07
N ALA A 63 7.40 -5.86 -0.85
CA ALA A 63 8.63 -6.54 -1.19
C ALA A 63 9.67 -6.40 -0.06
N VAL A 64 10.48 -7.45 0.16
CA VAL A 64 11.57 -7.44 1.14
C VAL A 64 12.90 -7.61 0.41
N ILE A 65 13.81 -6.67 0.62
CA ILE A 65 15.09 -6.58 -0.09
C ILE A 65 16.23 -6.47 0.93
N ALA A 66 17.24 -7.31 0.77
CA ALA A 66 18.44 -7.25 1.59
C ALA A 66 19.33 -6.05 1.21
N VAL A 67 19.79 -5.32 2.21
CA VAL A 67 20.67 -4.16 2.03
C VAL A 67 22.13 -4.66 1.88
N PRO A 68 22.91 -4.14 0.90
CA PRO A 68 24.31 -4.51 0.77
C PRO A 68 25.11 -4.16 2.02
N ASP A 69 26.08 -5.01 2.37
CA ASP A 69 27.08 -4.64 3.36
C ASP A 69 27.84 -3.37 2.95
N PRO A 70 28.29 -2.53 3.91
CA PRO A 70 28.98 -1.27 3.57
C PRO A 70 30.17 -1.45 2.64
N ASP A 71 30.94 -2.53 2.79
CA ASP A 71 32.10 -2.83 1.95
C ASP A 71 31.71 -3.23 0.50
N ALA A 72 30.51 -3.76 0.30
CA ALA A 72 29.96 -4.16 -1.00
C ALA A 72 29.03 -3.10 -1.62
N ALA A 73 28.68 -2.06 -0.89
CA ALA A 73 27.70 -1.05 -1.34
C ALA A 73 28.16 -0.30 -2.62
N GLU A 74 29.45 -0.14 -2.83
CA GLU A 74 30.03 0.49 -4.03
C GLU A 74 30.13 -0.46 -5.24
N MET A 75 29.91 -1.78 -5.06
CA MET A 75 29.92 -2.74 -6.15
C MET A 75 28.64 -2.57 -7.02
N PRO A 76 28.74 -2.76 -8.35
CA PRO A 76 27.55 -2.88 -9.18
C PRO A 76 26.66 -4.04 -8.71
N ALA A 77 25.34 -3.85 -8.66
CA ALA A 77 24.41 -4.89 -8.22
C ALA A 77 24.56 -6.20 -8.99
N SER A 78 24.89 -6.12 -10.30
CA SER A 78 25.11 -7.29 -11.17
C SER A 78 26.36 -8.12 -10.84
N GLU A 79 27.24 -7.60 -9.99
CA GLU A 79 28.49 -8.28 -9.56
C GLU A 79 28.39 -8.80 -8.12
N ARG A 80 27.32 -8.43 -7.38
CA ARG A 80 27.08 -8.88 -6.02
C ARG A 80 26.54 -10.31 -6.00
N THR A 81 26.93 -11.04 -4.98
CA THR A 81 26.38 -12.35 -4.62
C THR A 81 25.60 -12.23 -3.31
N ARG A 82 24.84 -13.25 -2.91
CA ARG A 82 24.10 -13.22 -1.63
C ARG A 82 25.00 -12.92 -0.41
N GLU A 83 26.29 -13.31 -0.48
CA GLU A 83 27.26 -13.06 0.60
C GLU A 83 27.65 -11.58 0.76
N ASP A 84 27.33 -10.74 -0.24
CA ASP A 84 27.61 -9.31 -0.25
C ASP A 84 26.43 -8.49 0.35
N TYR A 85 25.36 -9.17 0.79
CA TYR A 85 24.19 -8.56 1.41
C TYR A 85 24.09 -8.94 2.89
N SER A 86 23.76 -7.94 3.71
CA SER A 86 23.54 -8.09 5.15
C SER A 86 22.25 -8.85 5.49
N GLU A 87 22.08 -9.18 6.75
CA GLU A 87 20.79 -9.65 7.30
C GLU A 87 19.85 -8.48 7.69
N THR A 88 20.24 -7.23 7.37
CA THR A 88 19.37 -6.06 7.45
C THR A 88 18.58 -5.92 6.16
N TYR A 89 17.27 -5.84 6.27
CA TYR A 89 16.37 -5.77 5.14
C TYR A 89 15.58 -4.47 5.16
N ILE A 90 15.22 -4.01 3.96
CA ILE A 90 14.19 -2.99 3.77
C ILE A 90 12.94 -3.62 3.17
N THR A 91 11.78 -3.13 3.56
CA THR A 91 10.55 -3.35 2.82
C THR A 91 10.29 -2.17 1.90
N LEU A 92 9.63 -2.41 0.78
CA LEU A 92 9.18 -1.38 -0.15
C LEU A 92 7.79 -1.76 -0.65
N GLY A 93 6.83 -0.95 -0.31
CA GLY A 93 5.47 -0.97 -0.83
C GLY A 93 5.12 0.35 -1.50
N ILE A 94 4.23 0.30 -2.48
CA ILE A 94 3.63 1.48 -3.12
C ILE A 94 2.14 1.22 -3.31
N GLU A 95 1.33 2.21 -3.00
CA GLU A 95 -0.12 2.16 -3.09
C GLU A 95 -0.64 3.39 -3.84
N SER A 96 -1.75 3.23 -4.58
CA SER A 96 -2.46 4.31 -5.25
C SER A 96 -3.80 4.55 -4.57
N HIS A 97 -4.03 5.77 -4.09
CA HIS A 97 -5.25 6.17 -3.36
C HIS A 97 -6.01 7.28 -4.10
N ASN A 98 -6.32 7.03 -5.40
CA ASN A 98 -6.79 8.03 -6.35
C ASN A 98 -8.27 8.39 -6.13
N HIS A 99 -9.18 7.41 -6.20
CA HIS A 99 -10.63 7.59 -6.07
C HIS A 99 -11.02 8.22 -4.72
N PRO A 100 -10.55 7.71 -3.57
CA PRO A 100 -10.82 8.36 -2.29
C PRO A 100 -10.33 9.81 -2.24
N SER A 101 -9.16 10.10 -2.83
CA SER A 101 -8.60 11.46 -2.88
C SER A 101 -9.35 12.42 -3.81
N TYR A 102 -10.07 11.91 -4.80
CA TYR A 102 -10.97 12.73 -5.62
C TYR A 102 -12.21 13.16 -4.84
N VAL A 103 -12.79 12.25 -4.05
CA VAL A 103 -14.00 12.47 -3.27
C VAL A 103 -13.73 13.32 -2.03
N ASP A 104 -12.67 13.00 -1.29
CA ASP A 104 -12.19 13.77 -0.14
C ASP A 104 -10.65 13.78 -0.14
N PRO A 105 -10.02 14.84 -0.68
CA PRO A 105 -8.60 14.83 -0.93
C PRO A 105 -7.74 14.75 0.34
N TYR A 106 -8.25 15.26 1.46
CA TYR A 106 -7.55 15.17 2.74
C TYR A 106 -7.61 13.75 3.32
N ASP A 107 -8.81 13.24 3.56
CA ASP A 107 -8.97 11.89 4.15
C ASP A 107 -8.46 10.81 3.20
N GLY A 108 -8.74 10.92 1.89
CA GLY A 108 -8.27 9.95 0.91
C GLY A 108 -6.74 9.84 0.84
N ALA A 109 -6.01 10.96 0.87
CA ALA A 109 -4.56 10.93 0.85
C ALA A 109 -3.97 10.51 2.21
N ALA A 110 -4.58 10.94 3.31
CA ALA A 110 -4.16 10.55 4.66
C ALA A 110 -4.25 9.03 4.86
N THR A 111 -5.35 8.42 4.43
CA THR A 111 -5.57 6.96 4.58
C THR A 111 -4.69 6.13 3.64
N GLY A 112 -4.28 6.67 2.48
CA GLY A 112 -3.24 6.07 1.66
C GLY A 112 -1.90 5.94 2.40
N ILE A 113 -1.49 6.98 3.16
CA ILE A 113 -0.31 6.88 4.03
C ILE A 113 -0.53 5.82 5.11
N GLY A 114 -1.70 5.76 5.75
CA GLY A 114 -2.02 4.75 6.76
C GLY A 114 -1.93 3.32 6.21
N GLY A 115 -2.53 3.06 5.04
CA GLY A 115 -2.52 1.76 4.37
C GLY A 115 -1.10 1.26 4.10
N ILE A 116 -0.29 2.05 3.40
CA ILE A 116 1.08 1.63 3.04
C ILE A 116 2.01 1.48 4.25
N VAL A 117 1.74 2.19 5.35
CA VAL A 117 2.44 1.98 6.62
C VAL A 117 2.03 0.65 7.25
N ARG A 118 0.74 0.29 7.24
CA ARG A 118 0.28 -1.01 7.77
C ARG A 118 0.77 -2.18 6.93
N ASP A 119 0.87 -2.05 5.61
CA ASP A 119 1.53 -3.03 4.74
C ASP A 119 2.99 -3.25 5.16
N THR A 120 3.67 -2.17 5.53
CA THR A 120 5.03 -2.27 6.09
C THR A 120 5.05 -3.01 7.44
N LEU A 121 4.08 -2.75 8.32
CA LEU A 121 3.97 -3.43 9.62
C LEU A 121 3.64 -4.92 9.47
N SER A 122 2.81 -5.29 8.48
CA SER A 122 2.46 -6.70 8.21
C SER A 122 3.67 -7.55 7.82
N MET A 123 4.71 -6.91 7.26
CA MET A 123 5.97 -7.56 6.93
C MET A 123 6.97 -7.63 8.10
N GLY A 124 6.57 -7.25 9.31
CA GLY A 124 7.45 -7.21 10.49
C GLY A 124 8.49 -6.08 10.42
N ALA A 125 8.21 -5.01 9.68
CA ALA A 125 9.12 -3.90 9.46
C ALA A 125 8.65 -2.61 10.15
N TYR A 126 9.61 -1.80 10.62
CA TYR A 126 9.34 -0.47 11.15
C TYR A 126 9.42 0.57 10.04
N PRO A 127 8.41 1.43 9.83
CA PRO A 127 8.41 2.44 8.78
C PRO A 127 9.48 3.52 9.06
N ILE A 128 10.41 3.73 8.12
CA ILE A 128 11.52 4.67 8.26
C ILE A 128 11.48 5.84 7.28
N ALA A 129 10.77 5.71 6.16
CA ALA A 129 10.61 6.77 5.18
C ALA A 129 9.34 6.60 4.36
N LEU A 130 8.75 7.73 3.98
CA LEU A 130 7.68 7.84 3.02
C LEU A 130 8.16 8.56 1.75
N ALA A 131 7.52 8.26 0.64
CA ALA A 131 7.63 8.99 -0.60
C ALA A 131 6.26 9.12 -1.25
N ASP A 132 6.08 10.18 -2.07
CA ASP A 132 4.84 10.39 -2.82
C ASP A 132 5.12 10.65 -4.31
N SER A 133 4.17 10.28 -5.17
CA SER A 133 4.19 10.64 -6.60
C SER A 133 2.80 11.08 -7.00
N LEU A 134 2.64 12.38 -7.19
CA LEU A 134 1.35 13.06 -7.26
C LEU A 134 1.13 13.66 -8.65
N TYR A 135 -0.05 13.41 -9.22
CA TYR A 135 -0.41 13.92 -10.55
C TYR A 135 -1.79 14.56 -10.50
N PHE A 136 -1.88 15.80 -10.97
CA PHE A 136 -3.11 16.61 -10.93
C PHE A 136 -3.42 17.22 -12.28
N GLY A 137 -4.65 17.68 -12.45
CA GLY A 137 -5.08 18.49 -13.57
C GLY A 137 -4.43 19.89 -13.60
N ASP A 138 -4.77 20.67 -14.61
CA ASP A 138 -4.21 22.03 -14.77
C ASP A 138 -4.76 22.97 -13.69
N PHE A 139 -3.90 23.84 -13.15
CA PHE A 139 -4.24 24.86 -12.15
C PHE A 139 -5.14 25.99 -12.65
N GLU A 140 -5.49 26.03 -13.91
CA GLU A 140 -6.52 26.95 -14.41
C GLU A 140 -7.90 26.64 -13.83
N ARG A 141 -8.11 25.42 -13.29
CA ARG A 141 -9.34 24.98 -12.64
C ARG A 141 -9.22 25.05 -11.12
N GLU A 142 -10.18 25.69 -10.47
CA GLU A 142 -10.27 25.81 -9.01
C GLU A 142 -10.33 24.45 -8.33
N HIS A 143 -11.02 23.46 -8.94
CA HIS A 143 -11.11 22.10 -8.43
C HIS A 143 -9.74 21.39 -8.37
N ALA A 144 -8.89 21.52 -9.41
CA ALA A 144 -7.55 20.94 -9.39
C ALA A 144 -6.67 21.52 -8.27
N GLN A 145 -6.84 22.80 -7.94
CA GLN A 145 -6.16 23.40 -6.78
C GLN A 145 -6.67 22.82 -5.46
N TYR A 146 -7.98 22.65 -5.31
CA TYR A 146 -8.59 22.04 -4.13
C TYR A 146 -8.07 20.63 -3.90
N LEU A 147 -8.03 19.78 -4.93
CA LEU A 147 -7.49 18.43 -4.84
C LEU A 147 -6.01 18.45 -4.45
N PHE A 148 -5.21 19.27 -5.10
CA PHE A 148 -3.78 19.38 -4.82
C PHE A 148 -3.49 19.82 -3.38
N GLU A 149 -4.17 20.88 -2.90
CA GLU A 149 -3.96 21.39 -1.55
C GLU A 149 -4.40 20.35 -0.50
N GLY A 150 -5.57 19.74 -0.67
CA GLY A 150 -6.10 18.76 0.27
C GLY A 150 -5.26 17.47 0.33
N VAL A 151 -4.80 16.95 -0.81
CA VAL A 151 -3.91 15.77 -0.86
C VAL A 151 -2.59 16.03 -0.13
N VAL A 152 -1.95 17.16 -0.39
CA VAL A 152 -0.68 17.50 0.28
C VAL A 152 -0.88 17.71 1.77
N GLU A 153 -2.00 18.32 2.19
CA GLU A 153 -2.35 18.49 3.60
C GLU A 153 -2.59 17.13 4.28
N GLY A 154 -3.34 16.22 3.66
CA GLY A 154 -3.60 14.87 4.18
C GLY A 154 -2.32 14.04 4.38
N ILE A 155 -1.45 13.99 3.36
CA ILE A 155 -0.14 13.33 3.45
C ILE A 155 0.71 13.93 4.58
N SER A 156 0.76 15.27 4.62
CA SER A 156 1.53 16.00 5.63
C SER A 156 1.06 15.71 7.05
N ASP A 157 -0.22 15.89 7.31
CA ASP A 157 -0.76 15.78 8.66
C ASP A 157 -0.67 14.34 9.19
N TYR A 158 -0.96 13.36 8.33
CA TYR A 158 -0.87 11.96 8.73
C TYR A 158 0.59 11.53 8.96
N GLY A 159 1.46 11.70 7.97
CA GLY A 159 2.87 11.32 8.03
C GLY A 159 3.63 11.99 9.18
N ASN A 160 3.42 13.29 9.37
CA ASN A 160 4.02 14.05 10.47
C ASN A 160 3.52 13.56 11.83
N SER A 161 2.23 13.25 11.97
CA SER A 161 1.61 12.82 13.23
C SER A 161 2.07 11.43 13.66
N ILE A 162 2.23 10.50 12.71
CA ILE A 162 2.77 9.15 13.01
C ILE A 162 4.29 9.17 13.24
N GLY A 163 4.97 10.24 12.86
CA GLY A 163 6.41 10.41 13.05
C GLY A 163 7.24 9.62 12.05
N VAL A 164 6.80 9.49 10.79
CA VAL A 164 7.56 8.90 9.67
C VAL A 164 7.88 10.00 8.67
N PRO A 165 9.15 10.23 8.30
CA PRO A 165 9.53 11.34 7.44
C PRO A 165 9.16 11.08 5.98
N THR A 166 8.55 12.06 5.29
CA THR A 166 8.34 12.02 3.84
C THR A 166 9.53 12.67 3.14
N VAL A 167 10.40 11.88 2.53
CA VAL A 167 11.74 12.30 2.12
C VAL A 167 11.95 12.43 0.63
N ALA A 168 11.10 11.81 -0.19
CA ALA A 168 11.18 11.81 -1.64
C ALA A 168 9.78 11.95 -2.25
N GLY A 169 9.74 12.25 -3.54
CA GLY A 169 8.47 12.37 -4.25
C GLY A 169 8.59 13.17 -5.54
N SER A 170 7.48 13.19 -6.26
CA SER A 170 7.32 14.03 -7.46
C SER A 170 5.92 14.62 -7.55
N VAL A 171 5.80 15.74 -8.23
CA VAL A 171 4.50 16.36 -8.51
C VAL A 171 4.48 16.85 -9.95
N ASP A 172 3.57 16.33 -10.74
CA ASP A 172 3.34 16.70 -12.13
C ASP A 172 1.88 17.09 -12.40
N PHE A 173 1.70 17.92 -13.41
CA PHE A 173 0.38 18.43 -13.82
C PHE A 173 0.16 18.09 -15.29
N HIS A 174 -1.00 17.48 -15.57
CA HIS A 174 -1.42 17.11 -16.91
C HIS A 174 -2.94 17.12 -17.02
N THR A 175 -3.47 17.59 -18.12
CA THR A 175 -4.93 17.74 -18.31
C THR A 175 -5.71 16.44 -18.18
N ASP A 176 -5.09 15.29 -18.45
CA ASP A 176 -5.76 14.00 -18.34
C ASP A 176 -6.06 13.59 -16.88
N TYR A 177 -5.45 14.26 -15.90
CA TYR A 177 -5.70 14.04 -14.47
C TYR A 177 -6.72 15.03 -13.86
N GLU A 178 -7.44 15.80 -14.67
CA GLU A 178 -8.44 16.75 -14.16
C GLU A 178 -9.62 16.07 -13.45
N GLY A 179 -10.04 14.91 -13.94
CA GLY A 179 -11.16 14.13 -13.40
C GLY A 179 -10.76 12.95 -12.53
N ASN A 180 -9.46 12.65 -12.45
CA ASN A 180 -8.96 11.56 -11.61
C ASN A 180 -7.47 11.82 -11.28
N PRO A 181 -7.16 12.46 -10.16
CA PRO A 181 -5.78 12.67 -9.74
C PRO A 181 -5.12 11.33 -9.44
N LEU A 182 -3.82 11.20 -9.65
CA LEU A 182 -3.08 10.07 -9.13
C LEU A 182 -2.37 10.47 -7.83
N VAL A 183 -2.66 9.72 -6.79
CA VAL A 183 -2.08 9.89 -5.46
C VAL A 183 -1.39 8.58 -5.10
N ASN A 184 -0.11 8.49 -5.45
CA ASN A 184 0.69 7.31 -5.16
C ASN A 184 1.57 7.60 -3.95
N VAL A 185 1.54 6.72 -2.98
CA VAL A 185 2.32 6.80 -1.75
C VAL A 185 3.15 5.54 -1.59
N ALA A 186 4.37 5.69 -1.10
CA ALA A 186 5.28 4.58 -0.87
C ALA A 186 5.83 4.64 0.55
N CYS A 187 6.06 3.47 1.14
CA CYS A 187 6.72 3.34 2.43
C CYS A 187 7.94 2.45 2.31
N VAL A 188 9.02 2.89 2.93
CA VAL A 188 10.22 2.09 3.17
C VAL A 188 10.23 1.71 4.63
N GLY A 189 10.22 0.42 4.90
CA GLY A 189 10.39 -0.14 6.25
C GLY A 189 11.78 -0.71 6.46
N LEU A 190 12.12 -0.93 7.71
CA LEU A 190 13.36 -1.55 8.14
C LEU A 190 13.04 -2.78 8.98
N THR A 191 13.66 -3.91 8.64
CA THR A 191 13.53 -5.17 9.35
C THR A 191 14.84 -5.96 9.28
N ASP A 192 14.85 -7.17 9.78
CA ASP A 192 15.96 -8.11 9.65
C ASP A 192 15.43 -9.55 9.46
N ALA A 193 16.34 -10.48 9.23
CA ALA A 193 16.01 -11.87 8.93
C ALA A 193 15.22 -12.59 10.04
N GLU A 194 15.34 -12.16 11.30
CA GLU A 194 14.64 -12.77 12.44
C GLU A 194 13.22 -12.19 12.65
N ARG A 195 12.97 -11.01 12.13
CA ARG A 195 11.74 -10.23 12.33
C ARG A 195 10.73 -10.34 11.19
N VAL A 196 11.16 -10.77 10.00
CA VAL A 196 10.28 -10.86 8.83
C VAL A 196 9.03 -11.70 9.14
N VAL A 197 7.88 -11.12 8.89
CA VAL A 197 6.57 -11.75 8.94
C VAL A 197 5.98 -11.75 7.53
N THR A 198 5.15 -12.71 7.20
CA THR A 198 4.45 -12.81 5.91
C THR A 198 2.94 -12.86 6.08
N ALA A 199 2.22 -12.54 5.02
CA ALA A 199 0.76 -12.66 4.99
C ALA A 199 0.30 -14.11 4.67
N GLU A 200 0.99 -15.10 5.23
CA GLU A 200 0.78 -16.53 4.99
C GLU A 200 0.54 -17.26 6.32
N ALA A 201 -0.67 -17.81 6.51
CA ALA A 201 -1.01 -18.54 7.74
C ALA A 201 -0.08 -19.73 7.94
N GLN A 202 0.40 -19.93 9.18
CA GLN A 202 1.43 -20.89 9.51
C GLN A 202 0.89 -22.21 10.10
N GLN A 203 -0.19 -22.14 10.89
CA GLN A 203 -0.62 -23.33 11.63
C GLN A 203 -2.10 -23.36 11.97
N ALA A 204 -2.76 -24.50 11.66
CA ALA A 204 -4.11 -24.78 12.16
C ALA A 204 -4.16 -24.81 13.69
N GLY A 205 -5.20 -24.23 14.29
CA GLY A 205 -5.38 -24.08 15.72
C GLY A 205 -4.89 -22.74 16.29
N ASN A 206 -4.05 -22.00 15.57
CA ASN A 206 -3.70 -20.62 15.92
C ASN A 206 -4.93 -19.71 15.80
N LYS A 207 -4.91 -18.61 16.49
CA LYS A 207 -6.02 -17.66 16.57
C LYS A 207 -5.84 -16.52 15.58
N LEU A 208 -6.93 -16.13 14.94
CA LEU A 208 -7.03 -14.88 14.22
C LEU A 208 -7.47 -13.79 15.19
N VAL A 209 -6.64 -12.76 15.30
CA VAL A 209 -6.82 -11.65 16.24
C VAL A 209 -6.96 -10.37 15.44
N LEU A 210 -8.12 -9.70 15.59
CA LEU A 210 -8.28 -8.33 15.13
C LEU A 210 -7.69 -7.39 16.18
N PHE A 211 -6.74 -6.57 15.76
CA PHE A 211 -5.95 -5.68 16.60
C PHE A 211 -6.01 -4.25 16.08
N GLY A 212 -6.17 -3.25 16.94
CA GLY A 212 -6.23 -1.85 16.56
C GLY A 212 -7.59 -1.20 16.81
N ASN A 213 -8.02 -0.31 15.92
CA ASN A 213 -9.27 0.43 16.06
C ASN A 213 -10.52 -0.46 15.97
N ALA A 214 -11.63 0.04 16.51
CA ALA A 214 -12.91 -0.64 16.41
C ALA A 214 -13.54 -0.46 15.02
N THR A 215 -14.15 -1.51 14.49
CA THR A 215 -14.81 -1.54 13.19
C THR A 215 -16.02 -0.59 13.18
N GLY A 216 -16.06 0.30 12.21
CA GLY A 216 -17.17 1.22 11.90
C GLY A 216 -17.79 0.94 10.53
N ARG A 217 -18.55 1.92 9.98
CA ARG A 217 -19.19 1.85 8.66
C ARG A 217 -18.49 2.70 7.59
N ASP A 218 -17.26 3.04 7.82
CA ASP A 218 -16.40 3.77 6.88
C ASP A 218 -15.74 2.83 5.86
N GLY A 219 -15.53 3.32 4.65
CA GLY A 219 -14.93 2.57 3.55
C GLY A 219 -15.76 1.38 3.06
N LEU A 220 -17.09 1.40 3.24
CA LEU A 220 -17.95 0.31 2.77
C LEU A 220 -17.96 0.22 1.26
N GLY A 221 -17.43 -0.88 0.72
CA GLY A 221 -17.34 -1.10 -0.73
C GLY A 221 -16.25 -0.28 -1.42
N GLY A 222 -15.25 0.18 -0.68
CA GLY A 222 -14.14 0.96 -1.21
C GLY A 222 -13.40 0.28 -2.36
N ALA A 223 -13.15 -1.02 -2.26
CA ALA A 223 -12.52 -1.80 -3.33
C ALA A 223 -13.35 -1.85 -4.62
N SER A 224 -14.68 -1.98 -4.52
CA SER A 224 -15.57 -1.91 -5.67
C SER A 224 -15.60 -0.50 -6.26
N PHE A 225 -15.72 0.53 -5.42
CA PHE A 225 -15.68 1.93 -5.82
C PHE A 225 -14.38 2.29 -6.54
N ALA A 226 -13.23 1.83 -6.05
CA ALA A 226 -11.93 2.07 -6.68
C ALA A 226 -11.78 1.41 -8.07
N SER A 227 -12.71 0.55 -8.46
CA SER A 227 -12.76 -0.11 -9.78
C SER A 227 -13.77 0.53 -10.75
N GLU A 228 -14.47 1.61 -10.36
CA GLU A 228 -15.46 2.31 -11.18
C GLU A 228 -14.89 3.56 -11.86
N ASP A 229 -15.58 4.02 -12.91
CA ASP A 229 -15.28 5.33 -13.49
C ASP A 229 -15.83 6.44 -12.58
N LEU A 230 -15.00 7.43 -12.27
CA LEU A 230 -15.43 8.60 -11.51
C LEU A 230 -16.33 9.52 -12.36
N ASP A 231 -17.43 9.97 -11.80
CA ASP A 231 -18.32 10.94 -12.41
C ASP A 231 -18.41 12.26 -11.61
N GLU A 232 -19.12 13.25 -12.14
CA GLU A 232 -19.22 14.58 -11.54
C GLU A 232 -19.96 14.60 -10.19
N ASP A 233 -20.73 13.55 -9.88
CA ASP A 233 -21.54 13.43 -8.66
C ASP A 233 -20.81 12.57 -7.57
N ALA A 234 -19.64 11.97 -7.90
CA ALA A 234 -18.87 11.07 -7.01
C ALA A 234 -18.57 11.69 -5.63
N GLU A 235 -18.22 12.99 -5.55
CA GLU A 235 -18.01 13.68 -4.27
C GLU A 235 -19.20 13.60 -3.30
N THR A 236 -20.38 13.39 -3.80
CA THR A 236 -21.62 13.39 -3.00
C THR A 236 -22.18 11.98 -2.80
N GLU A 237 -22.12 11.14 -3.82
CA GLU A 237 -22.73 9.82 -3.82
C GLU A 237 -21.82 8.77 -3.21
N ASP A 238 -20.50 8.87 -3.43
CA ASP A 238 -19.52 7.87 -3.03
C ASP A 238 -18.79 8.22 -1.72
N ARG A 239 -19.15 9.32 -1.06
CA ARG A 239 -18.57 9.69 0.23
C ARG A 239 -18.60 8.58 1.30
N PRO A 240 -19.60 7.68 1.39
CA PRO A 240 -19.59 6.55 2.32
C PRO A 240 -18.49 5.51 2.04
N ALA A 241 -17.95 5.45 0.82
CA ALA A 241 -16.84 4.58 0.44
C ALA A 241 -15.47 5.16 0.85
N VAL A 242 -15.41 6.44 1.25
CA VAL A 242 -14.18 7.08 1.72
C VAL A 242 -13.86 6.59 3.13
N GLN A 243 -12.61 6.28 3.33
CA GLN A 243 -12.04 5.92 4.63
C GLN A 243 -11.71 7.19 5.43
N VAL A 244 -11.67 7.09 6.74
CA VAL A 244 -11.30 8.19 7.64
C VAL A 244 -10.11 7.74 8.49
N GLY A 245 -8.99 8.47 8.42
CA GLY A 245 -7.77 8.16 9.13
C GLY A 245 -7.70 8.76 10.53
N ASP A 246 -7.10 8.02 11.47
CA ASP A 246 -6.73 8.47 12.81
C ASP A 246 -5.23 8.28 13.05
N PRO A 247 -4.39 9.25 12.69
CA PRO A 247 -2.95 9.13 12.81
C PRO A 247 -2.46 8.94 14.26
N TYR A 248 -3.27 9.31 15.25
CA TYR A 248 -2.94 9.02 16.65
C TYR A 248 -3.03 7.52 16.94
N SER A 249 -4.12 6.88 16.54
CA SER A 249 -4.28 5.42 16.66
C SER A 249 -3.26 4.66 15.82
N GLU A 250 -2.95 5.14 14.62
CA GLU A 250 -1.89 4.55 13.77
C GLU A 250 -0.53 4.61 14.47
N LYS A 251 -0.18 5.73 15.10
CA LYS A 251 1.06 5.83 15.89
C LYS A 251 1.12 4.81 17.02
N LEU A 252 0.01 4.62 17.73
CA LEU A 252 -0.07 3.62 18.80
C LEU A 252 0.04 2.20 18.22
N LEU A 253 -0.56 1.96 17.03
CA LEU A 253 -0.50 0.69 16.33
C LEU A 253 0.94 0.35 15.90
N ILE A 254 1.69 1.31 15.36
CA ILE A 254 3.11 1.16 15.01
C ILE A 254 3.92 0.69 16.23
N GLU A 255 3.81 1.37 17.36
CA GLU A 255 4.56 1.05 18.58
C GLU A 255 4.14 -0.29 19.22
N ALA A 256 2.83 -0.62 19.12
CA ALA A 256 2.33 -1.90 19.60
C ALA A 256 2.81 -3.05 18.70
N SER A 257 2.77 -2.89 17.38
CA SER A 257 3.24 -3.87 16.39
C SER A 257 4.74 -4.16 16.59
N GLU A 258 5.57 -3.14 16.77
CA GLU A 258 6.97 -3.30 17.14
C GLU A 258 7.14 -4.17 18.39
N THR A 259 6.34 -3.91 19.44
CA THR A 259 6.40 -4.70 20.66
C THR A 259 5.99 -6.16 20.42
N LEU A 260 4.97 -6.40 19.59
CA LEU A 260 4.50 -7.74 19.24
C LEU A 260 5.56 -8.53 18.46
N ILE A 261 6.21 -7.89 17.50
CA ILE A 261 7.28 -8.48 16.67
C ILE A 261 8.52 -8.77 17.52
N ASP A 262 8.97 -7.82 18.35
CA ASP A 262 10.13 -7.99 19.24
C ASP A 262 9.94 -9.15 20.24
N GLU A 263 8.71 -9.41 20.68
CA GLU A 263 8.38 -10.54 21.55
C GLU A 263 8.05 -11.84 20.79
N ASN A 264 8.14 -11.87 19.44
CA ASN A 264 7.81 -13.01 18.57
C ASN A 264 6.37 -13.56 18.79
N LEU A 265 5.41 -12.69 18.98
CA LEU A 265 4.02 -13.07 19.27
C LEU A 265 3.14 -13.24 18.02
N VAL A 266 3.59 -12.73 16.88
CA VAL A 266 2.90 -12.76 15.58
C VAL A 266 3.52 -13.83 14.70
N GLN A 267 2.69 -14.74 14.16
CA GLN A 267 3.13 -15.80 13.27
C GLN A 267 2.92 -15.41 11.78
N SER A 268 1.85 -14.71 11.49
CA SER A 268 1.55 -14.08 10.21
C SER A 268 0.69 -12.83 10.44
N ALA A 269 0.71 -11.90 9.50
CA ALA A 269 0.03 -10.63 9.62
C ALA A 269 -0.52 -10.17 8.29
N ARG A 270 -1.63 -9.43 8.33
CA ARG A 270 -2.17 -8.67 7.22
C ARG A 270 -2.85 -7.42 7.71
N ASP A 271 -2.74 -6.32 6.97
CA ASP A 271 -3.53 -5.14 7.25
C ASP A 271 -5.01 -5.33 6.85
N LEU A 272 -5.88 -4.45 7.26
CA LEU A 272 -7.27 -4.41 6.81
C LEU A 272 -7.46 -3.23 5.85
N GLY A 273 -6.94 -3.37 4.65
CA GLY A 273 -7.15 -2.46 3.54
C GLY A 273 -8.41 -2.81 2.73
N ALA A 274 -8.24 -2.98 1.43
CA ALA A 274 -9.31 -3.32 0.50
C ALA A 274 -10.07 -4.60 0.90
N ALA A 275 -11.41 -4.58 0.75
CA ALA A 275 -12.33 -5.64 1.21
C ALA A 275 -12.30 -5.92 2.73
N GLY A 276 -11.68 -5.07 3.54
CA GLY A 276 -11.72 -5.07 4.99
C GLY A 276 -11.30 -6.38 5.65
N LEU A 277 -12.03 -6.79 6.71
CA LEU A 277 -11.76 -8.03 7.44
C LEU A 277 -11.90 -9.27 6.55
N GLY A 278 -12.87 -9.26 5.63
CA GLY A 278 -13.12 -10.37 4.72
C GLY A 278 -11.94 -10.63 3.81
N GLY A 279 -11.35 -9.58 3.22
CA GLY A 279 -10.13 -9.64 2.43
C GLY A 279 -8.94 -10.12 3.24
N ALA A 280 -8.56 -9.37 4.27
CA ALA A 280 -7.40 -9.66 5.10
C ALA A 280 -7.37 -11.10 5.62
N SER A 281 -8.47 -11.58 6.23
CA SER A 281 -8.50 -12.90 6.85
C SER A 281 -8.62 -14.07 5.87
N SER A 282 -9.32 -13.89 4.72
CA SER A 282 -9.43 -14.96 3.72
C SER A 282 -8.14 -15.16 2.93
N GLU A 283 -7.49 -14.06 2.53
CA GLU A 283 -6.23 -14.13 1.79
C GLU A 283 -5.08 -14.67 2.63
N LEU A 284 -5.01 -14.27 3.92
CA LEU A 284 -4.01 -14.78 4.86
C LEU A 284 -4.09 -16.31 4.99
N VAL A 285 -5.29 -16.88 5.14
CA VAL A 285 -5.43 -18.34 5.28
C VAL A 285 -5.30 -19.04 3.94
N ALA A 286 -5.78 -18.46 2.84
CA ALA A 286 -5.64 -19.03 1.50
C ALA A 286 -4.16 -19.22 1.11
N LYS A 287 -3.33 -18.21 1.32
CA LYS A 287 -1.88 -18.28 1.06
C LYS A 287 -1.19 -19.40 1.86
N GLY A 288 -1.59 -19.62 3.10
CA GLY A 288 -1.07 -20.70 3.94
C GLY A 288 -1.62 -22.10 3.60
N GLY A 289 -2.60 -22.18 2.71
CA GLY A 289 -3.27 -23.43 2.37
C GLY A 289 -4.21 -23.92 3.48
N PHE A 290 -4.76 -23.01 4.27
CA PHE A 290 -5.67 -23.24 5.38
C PHE A 290 -7.04 -22.61 5.10
N GLY A 291 -8.02 -22.95 5.96
CA GLY A 291 -9.28 -22.25 6.12
C GLY A 291 -9.34 -21.52 7.45
N ALA A 292 -10.51 -20.99 7.78
CA ALA A 292 -10.76 -20.36 9.07
C ALA A 292 -12.20 -20.54 9.54
N ASP A 293 -12.38 -20.58 10.85
CA ASP A 293 -13.67 -20.46 11.52
C ASP A 293 -13.76 -19.12 12.24
N ILE A 294 -14.49 -18.16 11.68
CA ILE A 294 -14.60 -16.78 12.16
C ILE A 294 -16.00 -16.55 12.76
N ALA A 295 -16.04 -15.93 13.95
CA ALA A 295 -17.25 -15.47 14.60
C ALA A 295 -17.32 -13.94 14.56
N LEU A 296 -18.08 -13.38 13.63
CA LEU A 296 -18.20 -11.94 13.42
C LEU A 296 -18.76 -11.19 14.63
N ASP A 297 -19.55 -11.87 15.44
CA ASP A 297 -20.06 -11.33 16.71
C ASP A 297 -18.95 -10.95 17.73
N ARG A 298 -17.72 -11.43 17.53
CA ARG A 298 -16.56 -11.14 18.38
C ARG A 298 -15.75 -9.93 17.94
N VAL A 299 -16.01 -9.44 16.74
CA VAL A 299 -15.34 -8.24 16.21
C VAL A 299 -15.72 -7.04 17.09
N HIS A 300 -14.73 -6.30 17.60
CA HIS A 300 -15.01 -5.08 18.35
C HIS A 300 -15.46 -3.96 17.41
N GLN A 301 -16.59 -3.34 17.74
CA GLN A 301 -17.30 -2.40 16.90
C GLN A 301 -17.44 -1.05 17.62
N ARG A 302 -17.29 0.04 16.88
CA ARG A 302 -17.56 1.39 17.41
C ARG A 302 -19.00 1.86 17.17
N GLU A 303 -19.76 1.14 16.33
CA GLU A 303 -21.14 1.46 16.02
C GLU A 303 -22.09 0.31 16.37
N PRO A 304 -23.28 0.61 16.88
CA PRO A 304 -24.24 -0.44 17.25
C PRO A 304 -24.95 -1.01 16.01
N ASN A 305 -25.40 -2.25 16.13
CA ASN A 305 -26.25 -2.93 15.16
C ASN A 305 -25.62 -3.06 13.77
N MET A 306 -24.32 -3.28 13.67
CA MET A 306 -23.68 -3.65 12.43
C MET A 306 -24.13 -5.06 12.03
N ASN A 307 -24.35 -5.27 10.73
CA ASN A 307 -24.66 -6.58 10.17
C ASN A 307 -23.38 -7.29 9.70
N ALA A 308 -23.51 -8.56 9.30
CA ALA A 308 -22.37 -9.37 8.88
C ALA A 308 -21.57 -8.75 7.70
N LEU A 309 -22.29 -8.16 6.75
CA LEU A 309 -21.69 -7.56 5.55
C LEU A 309 -20.89 -6.29 5.92
N GLU A 310 -21.47 -5.42 6.76
CA GLU A 310 -20.78 -4.22 7.24
C GLU A 310 -19.52 -4.58 8.05
N ILE A 311 -19.53 -5.66 8.83
CA ILE A 311 -18.38 -6.10 9.61
C ILE A 311 -17.27 -6.68 8.70
N LEU A 312 -17.65 -7.46 7.68
CA LEU A 312 -16.71 -8.06 6.75
C LEU A 312 -16.03 -7.04 5.83
N LEU A 313 -16.79 -6.08 5.31
CA LEU A 313 -16.37 -5.21 4.22
C LEU A 313 -16.04 -3.77 4.62
N ALA A 314 -16.24 -3.38 5.89
CA ALA A 314 -15.79 -2.07 6.34
C ALA A 314 -14.27 -1.98 6.25
N GLU A 315 -13.78 -0.91 5.67
CA GLU A 315 -12.35 -0.60 5.54
C GLU A 315 -11.93 0.44 6.59
N SER A 316 -12.49 0.32 7.81
CA SER A 316 -12.07 1.15 8.95
C SER A 316 -10.58 1.01 9.16
N GLN A 317 -9.91 2.13 9.24
CA GLN A 317 -8.46 2.23 9.26
C GLN A 317 -7.85 1.83 10.61
N GLU A 318 -6.54 1.75 10.68
CA GLU A 318 -5.73 1.46 11.87
C GLU A 318 -6.08 0.10 12.51
N ARG A 319 -6.21 -0.93 11.66
CA ARG A 319 -6.51 -2.30 12.08
C ARG A 319 -5.57 -3.30 11.41
N MET A 320 -5.19 -4.35 12.16
CA MET A 320 -4.39 -5.48 11.68
C MET A 320 -5.11 -6.79 12.00
N CYS A 321 -4.95 -7.78 11.13
CA CYS A 321 -5.31 -9.18 11.37
C CYS A 321 -4.03 -9.97 11.63
N TYR A 322 -3.86 -10.46 12.86
CA TYR A 322 -2.71 -11.25 13.25
C TYR A 322 -3.07 -12.71 13.45
N GLU A 323 -2.20 -13.61 12.98
CA GLU A 323 -2.15 -14.98 13.45
C GLU A 323 -1.32 -15.05 14.72
N VAL A 324 -1.91 -15.58 15.79
CA VAL A 324 -1.30 -15.65 17.12
C VAL A 324 -1.43 -17.08 17.67
N ALA A 325 -0.35 -17.63 18.21
CA ALA A 325 -0.41 -18.91 18.89
C ALA A 325 -1.34 -18.82 20.12
N LEU A 326 -2.13 -19.87 20.37
CA LEU A 326 -3.10 -19.87 21.49
C LEU A 326 -2.45 -19.51 22.84
N ALA A 327 -1.19 -19.88 23.05
CA ALA A 327 -0.47 -19.61 24.29
C ALA A 327 -0.14 -18.12 24.49
N ASP A 328 -0.09 -17.33 23.42
CA ASP A 328 0.38 -15.96 23.41
C ASP A 328 -0.76 -14.93 23.38
N VAL A 329 -2.00 -15.37 23.19
CA VAL A 329 -3.19 -14.50 23.07
C VAL A 329 -3.35 -13.54 24.26
N ASP A 330 -3.15 -14.02 25.50
CA ASP A 330 -3.27 -13.17 26.69
C ASP A 330 -2.18 -12.08 26.69
N ARG A 331 -0.96 -12.39 26.20
CA ARG A 331 0.11 -11.41 26.11
C ARG A 331 -0.16 -10.35 25.04
N VAL A 332 -0.70 -10.76 23.89
CA VAL A 332 -1.14 -9.81 22.84
C VAL A 332 -2.21 -8.86 23.37
N ALA A 333 -3.19 -9.37 24.13
CA ALA A 333 -4.22 -8.54 24.74
C ALA A 333 -3.67 -7.54 25.78
N GLU A 334 -2.66 -7.95 26.59
CA GLU A 334 -1.96 -7.04 27.52
C GLU A 334 -1.23 -5.90 26.79
N ILE A 335 -0.63 -6.19 25.63
CA ILE A 335 0.03 -5.17 24.80
C ILE A 335 -1.03 -4.21 24.23
N ALA A 336 -2.14 -4.70 23.71
CA ALA A 336 -3.24 -3.87 23.23
C ALA A 336 -3.74 -2.90 24.34
N GLU A 337 -3.99 -3.43 25.55
CA GLU A 337 -4.41 -2.61 26.70
C GLU A 337 -3.37 -1.53 27.05
N ARG A 338 -2.08 -1.86 26.98
CA ARG A 338 -0.99 -0.90 27.24
C ARG A 338 -1.00 0.28 26.27
N PHE A 339 -1.34 0.04 25.01
CA PHE A 339 -1.37 1.05 23.97
C PHE A 339 -2.78 1.63 23.70
N ASP A 340 -3.77 1.32 24.54
CA ASP A 340 -5.17 1.76 24.40
C ASP A 340 -5.80 1.36 23.04
N LEU A 341 -5.46 0.16 22.56
CA LEU A 341 -5.94 -0.42 21.31
C LEU A 341 -6.92 -1.57 21.59
N GLY A 342 -7.81 -1.81 20.62
CA GLY A 342 -8.71 -2.96 20.65
C GLY A 342 -7.96 -4.27 20.35
N CYS A 343 -8.44 -5.37 20.93
CA CYS A 343 -7.94 -6.72 20.66
C CYS A 343 -9.09 -7.72 20.79
N SER A 344 -9.39 -8.43 19.72
CA SER A 344 -10.44 -9.43 19.69
C SER A 344 -9.98 -10.71 19.01
N VAL A 345 -10.09 -11.85 19.70
CA VAL A 345 -9.94 -13.17 19.09
C VAL A 345 -11.21 -13.44 18.28
N ILE A 346 -11.13 -13.23 16.98
CA ILE A 346 -12.27 -13.32 16.06
C ILE A 346 -12.50 -14.73 15.53
N GLY A 347 -11.46 -15.57 15.52
CA GLY A 347 -11.55 -16.92 14.93
C GLY A 347 -10.34 -17.78 15.21
N GLU A 348 -10.30 -18.89 14.48
CA GLU A 348 -9.25 -19.91 14.53
C GLU A 348 -8.92 -20.37 13.11
N ILE A 349 -7.65 -20.57 12.82
CA ILE A 349 -7.20 -21.19 11.57
C ILE A 349 -7.57 -22.67 11.58
N SER A 350 -8.17 -23.15 10.50
CA SER A 350 -8.66 -24.54 10.34
C SER A 350 -8.11 -25.19 9.06
N GLU A 351 -8.30 -26.52 8.92
CA GLU A 351 -7.97 -27.26 7.68
C GLU A 351 -9.15 -27.30 6.68
N GLY A 352 -10.25 -26.56 6.98
CA GLY A 352 -11.50 -26.60 6.20
C GLY A 352 -11.67 -25.41 5.26
N ASN A 353 -12.92 -25.06 5.03
CA ASN A 353 -13.29 -23.86 4.30
C ASN A 353 -13.04 -22.58 5.12
N TYR A 354 -13.10 -21.44 4.45
CA TYR A 354 -13.25 -20.14 5.09
C TYR A 354 -14.71 -19.97 5.48
N THR A 355 -14.99 -20.05 6.78
CA THR A 355 -16.34 -20.04 7.33
C THR A 355 -16.54 -18.85 8.26
N CYS A 356 -17.55 -18.01 7.99
CA CYS A 356 -17.94 -16.94 8.90
C CYS A 356 -19.34 -17.19 9.45
N THR A 357 -19.50 -16.96 10.78
CA THR A 357 -20.78 -17.03 11.47
C THR A 357 -21.17 -15.66 12.02
N PHE A 358 -22.47 -15.38 12.00
CA PHE A 358 -23.06 -14.17 12.61
C PHE A 358 -24.44 -14.50 13.21
N ASP A 359 -24.70 -14.09 14.44
CA ASP A 359 -25.94 -14.44 15.18
C ASP A 359 -26.23 -15.96 15.22
N GLY A 360 -25.16 -16.77 15.17
CA GLY A 360 -25.24 -18.24 15.18
C GLY A 360 -25.61 -18.88 13.84
N GLU A 361 -25.72 -18.11 12.76
CA GLU A 361 -25.93 -18.59 11.40
C GLU A 361 -24.63 -18.51 10.59
N VAL A 362 -24.40 -19.47 9.68
CA VAL A 362 -23.29 -19.41 8.73
C VAL A 362 -23.64 -18.45 7.62
N VAL A 363 -22.82 -17.39 7.46
CA VAL A 363 -23.02 -16.34 6.44
C VAL A 363 -22.02 -16.43 5.28
N VAL A 364 -20.86 -17.08 5.51
CA VAL A 364 -19.86 -17.43 4.47
C VAL A 364 -19.41 -18.86 4.71
N ASP A 365 -19.32 -19.66 3.64
CA ASP A 365 -18.76 -21.02 3.64
C ASP A 365 -18.23 -21.31 2.24
N VAL A 366 -16.94 -21.03 2.01
CA VAL A 366 -16.28 -21.00 0.70
C VAL A 366 -14.89 -21.59 0.81
N ASP A 367 -14.44 -22.27 -0.24
CA ASP A 367 -13.03 -22.65 -0.39
C ASP A 367 -12.15 -21.41 -0.39
N PRO A 368 -11.15 -21.29 0.49
CA PRO A 368 -10.34 -20.07 0.64
C PRO A 368 -9.50 -19.74 -0.61
N GLU A 369 -8.94 -20.74 -1.30
CA GLU A 369 -8.15 -20.53 -2.52
C GLU A 369 -9.05 -20.03 -3.65
N PHE A 370 -10.26 -20.61 -3.79
CA PHE A 370 -11.21 -20.14 -4.78
C PHE A 370 -11.69 -18.71 -4.49
N LEU A 371 -11.89 -18.36 -3.23
CA LEU A 371 -12.30 -17.01 -2.83
C LEU A 371 -11.22 -15.97 -3.18
N ALA A 372 -9.97 -16.25 -2.82
CA ALA A 372 -8.87 -15.30 -2.96
C ALA A 372 -8.30 -15.24 -4.40
N GLU A 373 -8.13 -16.40 -5.05
CA GLU A 373 -7.39 -16.50 -6.32
C GLU A 373 -8.25 -16.96 -7.50
N GLY A 374 -9.54 -17.22 -7.29
CA GLY A 374 -10.44 -17.77 -8.31
C GLY A 374 -10.93 -16.75 -9.36
N ALA A 375 -10.60 -15.47 -9.24
CA ALA A 375 -11.03 -14.42 -10.16
C ALA A 375 -10.55 -14.69 -11.59
N PRO A 376 -11.44 -14.68 -12.61
CA PRO A 376 -11.03 -14.83 -14.00
C PRO A 376 -10.18 -13.65 -14.46
N MET A 377 -9.03 -13.91 -15.09
CA MET A 377 -8.20 -12.87 -15.68
C MET A 377 -8.79 -12.38 -17.00
N ASN A 378 -8.68 -11.08 -17.26
CA ASN A 378 -9.10 -10.49 -18.51
C ASN A 378 -8.02 -10.72 -19.59
N ASP A 379 -8.47 -11.10 -20.81
CA ASP A 379 -7.62 -11.22 -22.00
C ASP A 379 -7.93 -10.03 -22.92
N LEU A 380 -7.21 -8.93 -22.73
CA LEU A 380 -7.45 -7.69 -23.44
C LEU A 380 -6.53 -7.55 -24.66
N ASP A 381 -7.09 -7.10 -25.78
CA ASP A 381 -6.31 -6.79 -26.98
C ASP A 381 -5.37 -5.60 -26.73
N ALA A 382 -4.09 -5.75 -27.09
CA ALA A 382 -3.15 -4.65 -27.07
C ALA A 382 -3.37 -3.74 -28.28
N VAL A 383 -3.44 -2.44 -28.06
CA VAL A 383 -3.51 -1.42 -29.10
C VAL A 383 -2.19 -0.63 -29.09
N GLU A 384 -1.41 -0.73 -30.18
CA GLU A 384 -0.22 0.11 -30.33
C GLU A 384 -0.64 1.56 -30.58
N PRO A 385 -0.09 2.53 -29.80
CA PRO A 385 -0.38 3.94 -30.06
C PRO A 385 0.22 4.36 -31.42
N GLU A 386 -0.53 5.14 -32.20
CA GLU A 386 0.00 5.75 -33.41
C GLU A 386 1.03 6.84 -33.06
N PRO A 387 2.26 6.79 -33.61
CA PRO A 387 3.25 7.83 -33.35
C PRO A 387 2.73 9.20 -33.77
N ALA A 388 2.64 10.14 -32.83
CA ALA A 388 2.27 11.51 -33.13
C ALA A 388 3.45 12.23 -33.78
N GLU A 389 3.33 12.62 -35.05
CA GLU A 389 4.26 13.56 -35.67
C GLU A 389 4.02 14.95 -35.03
N ARG A 390 5.04 15.44 -34.33
CA ARG A 390 5.01 16.80 -33.74
C ARG A 390 5.99 17.68 -34.49
N ASP A 391 5.45 18.68 -35.17
CA ASP A 391 6.28 19.76 -35.71
C ASP A 391 6.74 20.65 -34.54
N LEU A 392 8.02 21.07 -34.61
CA LEU A 392 8.51 22.09 -33.69
C LEU A 392 7.80 23.41 -33.99
N PRO A 393 7.22 24.07 -32.99
CA PRO A 393 6.56 25.36 -33.21
C PRO A 393 7.56 26.42 -33.65
N ASP A 394 7.20 27.23 -34.63
CA ASP A 394 7.99 28.41 -35.04
C ASP A 394 7.66 29.59 -34.12
N VAL A 395 8.30 29.62 -32.95
CA VAL A 395 8.11 30.65 -31.92
C VAL A 395 9.43 31.35 -31.61
N ASP A 396 9.33 32.59 -31.15
CA ASP A 396 10.50 33.29 -30.62
C ASP A 396 11.07 32.57 -29.39
N LEU A 397 12.39 32.48 -29.31
CA LEU A 397 13.07 31.73 -28.24
C LEU A 397 12.76 32.32 -26.85
N SER A 398 12.62 33.65 -26.74
CA SER A 398 12.30 34.31 -25.47
C SER A 398 10.86 33.99 -25.04
N GLU A 399 9.91 33.99 -25.99
CA GLU A 399 8.52 33.60 -25.73
C GLU A 399 8.42 32.14 -25.33
N ALA A 400 9.20 31.25 -25.98
CA ALA A 400 9.25 29.83 -25.62
C ALA A 400 9.81 29.62 -24.21
N VAL A 401 10.87 30.32 -23.84
CA VAL A 401 11.46 30.24 -22.49
C VAL A 401 10.46 30.75 -21.44
N GLU A 402 9.79 31.90 -21.69
CA GLU A 402 8.78 32.40 -20.77
C GLU A 402 7.60 31.43 -20.61
N ALA A 403 7.13 30.85 -21.70
CA ALA A 403 6.05 29.87 -21.67
C ALA A 403 6.43 28.61 -20.84
N VAL A 404 7.62 28.05 -21.04
CA VAL A 404 8.09 26.87 -20.31
C VAL A 404 8.26 27.20 -18.81
N ILE A 405 8.90 28.31 -18.47
CA ILE A 405 9.11 28.70 -17.05
C ILE A 405 7.79 28.98 -16.33
N ALA A 406 6.76 29.40 -17.05
CA ALA A 406 5.45 29.71 -16.48
C ALA A 406 4.60 28.45 -16.19
N THR A 407 5.02 27.25 -16.63
CA THR A 407 4.24 26.03 -16.39
C THR A 407 4.37 25.55 -14.96
N PRO A 408 3.34 24.94 -14.36
CA PRO A 408 3.40 24.33 -13.03
C PRO A 408 4.49 23.24 -12.92
N ASN A 409 4.77 22.52 -14.01
CA ASN A 409 5.75 21.44 -14.01
C ASN A 409 7.20 21.92 -13.85
N THR A 410 7.51 23.15 -14.28
CA THR A 410 8.84 23.75 -14.07
C THR A 410 8.94 24.57 -12.78
N ALA A 411 7.83 24.81 -12.11
CA ALA A 411 7.81 25.53 -10.83
C ALA A 411 8.46 24.70 -9.71
N SER A 412 9.02 25.42 -8.72
CA SER A 412 9.58 24.78 -7.53
C SER A 412 8.49 24.03 -6.74
N LYS A 413 8.71 22.77 -6.44
CA LYS A 413 7.82 21.96 -5.60
C LYS A 413 8.03 22.18 -4.09
N ARG A 414 8.80 23.19 -3.72
CA ARG A 414 9.10 23.51 -2.32
C ARG A 414 7.86 23.76 -1.48
N TRP A 415 6.77 24.25 -2.07
CA TRP A 415 5.51 24.43 -1.34
C TRP A 415 4.98 23.09 -0.82
N VAL A 416 5.14 22.00 -1.58
CA VAL A 416 4.76 20.64 -1.18
C VAL A 416 5.66 20.15 -0.05
N TYR A 417 6.90 19.85 -0.35
CA TYR A 417 7.77 19.13 0.59
C TYR A 417 8.13 19.93 1.85
N ARG A 418 7.94 21.24 1.90
CA ARG A 418 8.15 22.02 3.15
C ARG A 418 7.08 21.76 4.22
N GLN A 419 5.98 21.08 3.88
CA GLN A 419 4.91 20.71 4.80
C GLN A 419 5.20 19.39 5.50
N TYR A 420 6.07 18.59 4.92
CA TYR A 420 6.47 17.28 5.43
C TYR A 420 7.61 17.39 6.45
N ASP A 421 7.60 16.55 7.48
CA ASP A 421 8.78 16.32 8.30
C ASP A 421 9.78 15.46 7.50
N HIS A 422 11.03 15.88 7.53
CA HIS A 422 12.11 15.20 6.81
C HIS A 422 13.14 14.57 7.74
N GLU A 423 13.08 14.82 9.04
CA GLU A 423 14.18 14.54 9.97
C GLU A 423 13.80 13.63 11.13
N VAL A 424 12.52 13.38 11.36
CA VAL A 424 12.08 12.47 12.41
C VAL A 424 12.74 11.10 12.21
N GLY A 425 13.12 10.42 13.29
CA GLY A 425 13.93 9.19 13.24
C GLY A 425 15.42 9.42 13.02
N LEU A 426 15.85 10.66 12.65
CA LEU A 426 17.26 11.08 12.52
C LEU A 426 18.07 10.26 11.50
N ARG A 427 17.41 9.72 10.46
CA ARG A 427 18.07 8.93 9.40
C ARG A 427 18.36 9.72 8.13
N THR A 428 17.70 10.84 7.91
CA THR A 428 17.78 11.62 6.66
C THR A 428 19.12 12.36 6.57
N ALA A 429 19.98 11.87 5.71
CA ALA A 429 21.27 12.51 5.41
C ALA A 429 21.13 13.58 4.30
N MET A 430 20.22 13.38 3.33
CA MET A 430 19.91 14.35 2.29
C MET A 430 18.39 14.51 2.19
N LYS A 431 17.94 15.75 2.30
CA LYS A 431 16.53 16.14 2.33
C LYS A 431 15.94 16.31 0.93
N PRO A 432 14.59 16.38 0.80
CA PRO A 432 13.91 16.73 -0.46
C PRO A 432 14.39 18.04 -1.06
N GLY A 433 14.31 18.13 -2.39
CA GLY A 433 14.70 19.30 -3.18
C GLY A 433 16.06 19.15 -3.88
N ASP A 434 16.62 17.95 -3.86
CA ASP A 434 17.76 17.52 -4.64
C ASP A 434 17.33 16.33 -5.55
N ASP A 435 18.23 15.73 -6.33
CA ASP A 435 17.91 14.65 -7.29
C ASP A 435 17.38 13.38 -6.60
N ALA A 436 17.88 13.06 -5.41
CA ALA A 436 17.40 11.96 -4.57
C ALA A 436 17.57 12.29 -3.09
N ALA A 437 16.69 11.75 -2.25
CA ALA A 437 16.90 11.72 -0.81
C ALA A 437 17.91 10.62 -0.44
N ILE A 438 18.60 10.78 0.70
CA ILE A 438 19.48 9.75 1.24
C ILE A 438 19.12 9.49 2.70
N MET A 439 18.85 8.22 3.00
CA MET A 439 18.59 7.70 4.34
C MET A 439 19.75 6.86 4.85
N ALA A 440 20.07 6.94 6.13
CA ALA A 440 21.08 6.11 6.76
C ALA A 440 20.49 4.80 7.29
N VAL A 441 20.98 3.66 6.79
CA VAL A 441 20.70 2.32 7.30
C VAL A 441 21.90 1.92 8.17
N ARG A 442 21.84 2.30 9.44
CA ARG A 442 22.96 2.14 10.38
C ARG A 442 23.17 0.69 10.83
N GLU A 443 22.12 -0.09 10.77
CA GLU A 443 22.02 -1.49 11.17
C GLU A 443 22.99 -2.37 10.38
N THR A 444 23.37 -1.97 9.18
CA THR A 444 24.36 -2.68 8.35
C THR A 444 25.78 -2.55 8.87
N SER A 445 26.07 -1.65 9.81
CA SER A 445 27.44 -1.47 10.36
C SER A 445 27.90 -2.61 11.28
N GLY A 446 27.01 -3.50 11.69
CA GLY A 446 27.30 -4.60 12.62
C GLY A 446 27.57 -4.15 14.08
N ASP A 447 27.52 -2.86 14.35
CA ASP A 447 27.67 -2.26 15.68
C ASP A 447 26.46 -1.34 15.93
N ALA A 448 25.47 -1.85 16.65
CA ALA A 448 24.25 -1.12 16.99
C ALA A 448 24.51 0.19 17.77
N ASP A 449 25.70 0.31 18.39
CA ASP A 449 26.14 1.49 19.12
C ASP A 449 26.94 2.48 18.24
N ASP A 450 27.17 2.16 16.96
CA ASP A 450 27.90 3.06 16.05
C ASP A 450 27.05 4.26 15.64
N THR A 451 27.12 5.31 16.45
CA THR A 451 26.53 6.60 16.16
C THR A 451 27.33 7.43 15.14
N THR A 452 28.40 6.88 14.56
CA THR A 452 29.29 7.61 13.65
C THR A 452 28.81 7.61 12.19
N GLY A 453 27.73 6.86 11.87
CA GLY A 453 27.12 6.86 10.55
C GLY A 453 27.82 5.97 9.52
N ALA A 454 28.52 4.92 9.98
CA ALA A 454 29.23 3.96 9.12
C ALA A 454 28.33 2.92 8.43
N GLY A 455 27.00 3.07 8.46
CA GLY A 455 26.08 2.20 7.75
C GLY A 455 25.98 2.50 6.24
N THR A 456 25.13 1.73 5.55
CA THR A 456 24.85 1.92 4.12
C THR A 456 23.89 3.09 3.93
N GLY A 457 24.13 3.93 2.92
CA GLY A 457 23.20 4.99 2.50
C GLY A 457 22.17 4.43 1.50
N LEU A 458 20.89 4.57 1.80
CA LEU A 458 19.79 4.26 0.89
C LEU A 458 19.36 5.54 0.16
N ALA A 459 19.58 5.60 -1.16
CA ALA A 459 19.11 6.69 -2.01
C ALA A 459 17.70 6.38 -2.54
N ILE A 460 16.78 7.34 -2.44
CA ILE A 460 15.39 7.21 -2.87
C ILE A 460 15.09 8.30 -3.89
N SER A 461 14.63 7.89 -5.07
CA SER A 461 14.12 8.76 -6.13
C SER A 461 12.83 8.19 -6.68
N SER A 462 11.87 9.03 -6.95
CA SER A 462 10.61 8.67 -7.59
C SER A 462 10.17 9.73 -8.58
N GLY A 463 9.38 9.35 -9.56
CA GLY A 463 8.79 10.26 -10.54
C GLY A 463 8.52 9.58 -11.86
N ALA A 464 7.58 10.16 -12.60
CA ALA A 464 7.29 9.79 -13.98
C ALA A 464 6.96 11.05 -14.78
N ASN A 465 6.96 10.94 -16.11
CA ASN A 465 6.55 12.02 -17.00
C ASN A 465 5.37 11.54 -17.87
N PRO A 466 4.14 12.00 -17.58
CA PRO A 466 2.96 11.57 -18.32
C PRO A 466 3.04 11.82 -19.84
N ASN A 467 3.68 12.91 -20.25
CA ASN A 467 3.82 13.24 -21.67
C ASN A 467 4.70 12.23 -22.42
N TRP A 468 5.70 11.62 -21.75
CA TRP A 468 6.57 10.63 -22.38
C TRP A 468 5.82 9.32 -22.57
N THR A 469 5.10 8.88 -21.57
CA THR A 469 4.34 7.62 -21.62
C THR A 469 3.12 7.71 -22.54
N THR A 470 2.48 8.87 -22.64
CA THR A 470 1.42 9.13 -23.62
C THR A 470 1.94 9.09 -25.05
N ALA A 471 3.16 9.61 -25.30
CA ALA A 471 3.76 9.64 -26.63
C ALA A 471 4.19 8.24 -27.12
N ASP A 472 4.79 7.46 -26.23
CA ASP A 472 5.22 6.07 -26.47
C ASP A 472 5.36 5.39 -25.08
N PRO A 473 4.45 4.49 -24.70
CA PRO A 473 4.47 3.87 -23.38
C PRO A 473 5.78 3.12 -23.08
N HIS A 474 6.32 2.38 -24.03
CA HIS A 474 7.54 1.61 -23.85
C HIS A 474 8.78 2.51 -23.72
N SER A 475 8.98 3.45 -24.65
CA SER A 475 10.13 4.37 -24.61
C SER A 475 10.00 5.37 -23.47
N GLY A 476 8.78 5.81 -23.15
CA GLY A 476 8.49 6.69 -22.03
C GLY A 476 8.82 6.03 -20.69
N ALA A 477 8.39 4.81 -20.45
CA ALA A 477 8.71 4.07 -19.24
C ALA A 477 10.22 3.83 -19.08
N ARG A 478 10.92 3.49 -20.17
CA ARG A 478 12.40 3.38 -20.16
C ARG A 478 13.09 4.70 -19.83
N ALA A 479 12.59 5.81 -20.35
CA ALA A 479 13.14 7.14 -20.07
C ALA A 479 12.94 7.51 -18.60
N VAL A 480 11.77 7.25 -18.03
CA VAL A 480 11.45 7.46 -16.61
C VAL A 480 12.37 6.61 -15.71
N ALA A 481 12.53 5.33 -16.00
CA ALA A 481 13.43 4.46 -15.24
C ALA A 481 14.89 4.97 -15.30
N LEU A 482 15.35 5.41 -16.50
CA LEU A 482 16.69 5.96 -16.66
C LEU A 482 16.86 7.29 -15.91
N GLU A 483 15.87 8.16 -15.90
CA GLU A 483 15.89 9.42 -15.14
C GLU A 483 16.08 9.14 -13.64
N ASN A 484 15.25 8.28 -13.06
CA ASN A 484 15.38 7.93 -11.64
C ASN A 484 16.72 7.26 -11.32
N ALA A 485 17.21 6.37 -12.17
CA ALA A 485 18.53 5.77 -12.02
C ALA A 485 19.68 6.80 -12.10
N THR A 486 19.57 7.81 -12.97
CA THR A 486 20.56 8.89 -13.06
C THR A 486 20.49 9.83 -11.86
N ASN A 487 19.31 10.08 -11.30
CA ASN A 487 19.14 10.86 -10.08
C ASN A 487 19.84 10.18 -8.89
N ILE A 488 19.68 8.87 -8.74
CA ILE A 488 20.38 8.06 -7.73
C ILE A 488 21.89 8.11 -7.97
N ALA A 489 22.32 7.90 -9.21
CA ALA A 489 23.75 7.93 -9.57
C ALA A 489 24.40 9.30 -9.32
N ALA A 490 23.67 10.41 -9.50
CA ALA A 490 24.13 11.75 -9.18
C ALA A 490 24.45 11.94 -7.68
N LYS A 491 23.91 11.08 -6.83
CA LYS A 491 24.18 11.02 -5.38
C LYS A 491 25.28 10.01 -5.01
N GLY A 492 25.87 9.35 -5.99
CA GLY A 492 26.92 8.35 -5.78
C GLY A 492 26.38 6.97 -5.39
N ALA A 493 25.08 6.72 -5.55
CA ALA A 493 24.48 5.42 -5.30
C ALA A 493 24.32 4.60 -6.59
N THR A 494 24.22 3.30 -6.44
CA THR A 494 23.88 2.35 -7.53
C THR A 494 22.45 1.83 -7.31
N PRO A 495 21.66 1.62 -8.38
CA PRO A 495 20.35 0.98 -8.24
C PRO A 495 20.47 -0.38 -7.52
N LEU A 496 19.53 -0.64 -6.62
CA LEU A 496 19.44 -1.86 -5.83
C LEU A 496 18.52 -2.87 -6.50
#